data_d22f5084f538581f872e32988cc1b152
#
_entry.id   d22f5084f538581f872e32988cc1b152
#
_cell.length_a   1.000
_cell.length_b   1.000
_cell.length_c   1.000
_cell.angle_alpha   90.00
_cell.angle_beta   90.00
_cell.angle_gamma   90.00
#
_symmetry.space_group_name_H-M   'P 1'
#
loop_
_entity.id
_entity.type
_entity.pdbx_description
1 polymer ?
#
loop_
_entity_poly.entity_id
_entity_poly.type
_entity_poly.pdbx_seq_one_letter_code
_entity_poly.pdbx_strand_id
1 'polypeptide(L)'
;MSYKSWVEPAVLLEQQLAPVDQELAELAVKLGIEPAASHVRVLLVARIEDAVSAVTGMRAPRPCTSAQAELLLSLGHHRDDLTVREADALIRVAIVQERLKALGDLQPMRGDVLFFKRGPFPKRAMGPVTVSSIDRFGQVWVERAGGSRMLPQDLTRSTM
;
A
#
# COMPACT_ATOMS: atom_id res chain seq x y z
N MET A 1 19.41 -15.65 17.18
CA MET A 1 18.03 -15.18 16.88
C MET A 1 18.12 -14.05 15.89
N SER A 2 17.65 -14.26 14.66
CA SER A 2 17.58 -13.19 13.68
C SER A 2 16.50 -12.19 14.12
N TYR A 3 16.91 -11.02 14.56
CA TYR A 3 15.98 -9.92 14.79
C TYR A 3 15.46 -9.48 13.42
N LYS A 4 14.19 -9.81 13.11
CA LYS A 4 13.55 -9.28 11.92
C LYS A 4 13.50 -7.76 12.08
N SER A 5 14.36 -7.08 11.35
CA SER A 5 14.39 -5.62 11.28
C SER A 5 13.26 -5.13 10.36
N TRP A 6 12.96 -3.83 10.40
CA TRP A 6 12.05 -3.20 9.45
C TRP A 6 12.53 -3.30 7.98
N VAL A 7 13.80 -3.59 7.77
CA VAL A 7 14.43 -3.65 6.43
C VAL A 7 13.83 -4.77 5.58
N GLU A 8 13.64 -5.98 6.13
CA GLU A 8 13.06 -7.09 5.39
C GLU A 8 11.61 -6.80 4.93
N PRO A 9 10.70 -6.34 5.78
CA PRO A 9 9.38 -5.88 5.36
C PRO A 9 9.42 -4.73 4.34
N ALA A 10 10.34 -3.78 4.48
CA ALA A 10 10.49 -2.69 3.52
C ALA A 10 10.87 -3.20 2.14
N VAL A 11 11.82 -4.15 2.04
CA VAL A 11 12.19 -4.77 0.76
C VAL A 11 10.99 -5.49 0.12
N LEU A 12 10.19 -6.21 0.90
CA LEU A 12 8.99 -6.88 0.38
C LEU A 12 7.92 -5.89 -0.11
N LEU A 13 7.79 -4.74 0.56
CA LEU A 13 6.91 -3.67 0.11
C LEU A 13 7.41 -3.02 -1.18
N GLU A 14 8.72 -2.76 -1.28
CA GLU A 14 9.33 -2.21 -2.49
C GLU A 14 9.10 -3.11 -3.71
N GLN A 15 9.13 -4.43 -3.55
CA GLN A 15 8.83 -5.36 -4.62
C GLN A 15 7.41 -5.21 -5.18
N GLN A 16 6.46 -4.74 -4.38
CA GLN A 16 5.09 -4.45 -4.84
C GLN A 16 5.01 -3.20 -5.72
N LEU A 17 6.02 -2.33 -5.64
CA LEU A 17 6.17 -1.14 -6.49
C LEU A 17 7.10 -1.38 -7.68
N ALA A 18 7.33 -2.63 -8.05
CA ALA A 18 8.21 -3.00 -9.16
C ALA A 18 7.84 -2.23 -10.44
N PRO A 19 8.84 -1.73 -11.19
CA PRO A 19 8.61 -1.07 -12.44
C PRO A 19 8.05 -2.03 -13.49
N VAL A 20 7.51 -1.48 -14.56
CA VAL A 20 7.03 -2.26 -15.71
C VAL A 20 8.24 -2.92 -16.39
N ASP A 21 8.19 -4.23 -16.56
CA ASP A 21 9.17 -4.99 -17.32
C ASP A 21 8.86 -4.97 -18.83
N GLN A 22 9.85 -5.32 -19.65
CA GLN A 22 9.74 -5.26 -21.10
C GLN A 22 8.67 -6.22 -21.63
N GLU A 23 8.58 -7.44 -21.12
CA GLU A 23 7.61 -8.43 -21.61
C GLU A 23 6.18 -7.96 -21.36
N LEU A 24 5.94 -7.38 -20.20
CA LEU A 24 4.63 -6.83 -19.84
C LEU A 24 4.29 -5.61 -20.71
N ALA A 25 5.27 -4.74 -21.00
CA ALA A 25 5.10 -3.61 -21.87
C ALA A 25 4.74 -4.04 -23.31
N GLU A 26 5.42 -5.04 -23.85
CA GLU A 26 5.14 -5.60 -25.18
C GLU A 26 3.74 -6.21 -25.28
N LEU A 27 3.30 -6.91 -24.22
CA LEU A 27 1.95 -7.46 -24.16
C LEU A 27 0.90 -6.34 -24.12
N ALA A 28 1.13 -5.29 -23.35
CA ALA A 28 0.26 -4.12 -23.29
C ALA A 28 0.08 -3.47 -24.67
N VAL A 29 1.18 -3.25 -25.38
CA VAL A 29 1.15 -2.69 -26.75
C VAL A 29 0.33 -3.55 -27.70
N LYS A 30 0.45 -4.88 -27.65
CA LYS A 30 -0.36 -5.81 -28.46
C LYS A 30 -1.86 -5.70 -28.16
N LEU A 31 -2.23 -5.29 -26.95
CA LEU A 31 -3.60 -5.06 -26.54
C LEU A 31 -4.07 -3.61 -26.75
N GLY A 32 -3.25 -2.77 -27.35
CA GLY A 32 -3.57 -1.36 -27.59
C GLY A 32 -3.49 -0.48 -26.34
N ILE A 33 -2.78 -0.95 -25.29
CA ILE A 33 -2.57 -0.22 -24.05
C ILE A 33 -1.22 0.46 -24.08
N GLU A 34 -1.16 1.75 -23.73
CA GLU A 34 0.10 2.50 -23.63
C GLU A 34 0.81 2.19 -22.31
N PRO A 35 1.97 1.51 -22.32
CA PRO A 35 2.68 1.15 -21.07
C PRO A 35 3.18 2.35 -20.28
N ALA A 36 3.56 3.44 -20.99
CA ALA A 36 4.09 4.66 -20.37
C ALA A 36 3.08 5.38 -19.44
N ALA A 37 1.78 5.12 -19.60
CA ALA A 37 0.75 5.64 -18.72
C ALA A 37 0.70 4.92 -17.36
N SER A 38 1.50 3.87 -17.16
CA SER A 38 1.55 3.08 -15.93
C SER A 38 2.98 3.09 -15.39
N HIS A 39 3.17 3.71 -14.22
CA HIS A 39 4.50 3.83 -13.61
C HIS A 39 4.95 2.55 -12.91
N VAL A 40 4.01 1.69 -12.53
CA VAL A 40 4.27 0.47 -11.77
C VAL A 40 3.58 -0.72 -12.43
N ARG A 41 4.20 -1.88 -12.26
CA ARG A 41 3.75 -3.16 -12.83
C ARG A 41 2.30 -3.48 -12.47
N VAL A 42 1.89 -3.30 -11.21
CA VAL A 42 0.54 -3.69 -10.76
C VAL A 42 -0.57 -2.92 -11.47
N LEU A 43 -0.34 -1.66 -11.80
CA LEU A 43 -1.31 -0.85 -12.54
C LEU A 43 -1.43 -1.30 -13.99
N LEU A 44 -0.32 -1.62 -14.64
CA LEU A 44 -0.34 -2.13 -16.01
C LEU A 44 -1.00 -3.51 -16.09
N VAL A 45 -0.75 -4.38 -15.11
CA VAL A 45 -1.44 -5.69 -14.99
C VAL A 45 -2.94 -5.50 -14.89
N ALA A 46 -3.43 -4.57 -14.05
CA ALA A 46 -4.86 -4.29 -13.92
C ALA A 46 -5.50 -3.89 -15.26
N ARG A 47 -4.83 -3.05 -16.05
CA ARG A 47 -5.28 -2.62 -17.38
C ARG A 47 -5.29 -3.76 -18.39
N ILE A 48 -4.26 -4.59 -18.37
CA ILE A 48 -4.18 -5.79 -19.23
C ILE A 48 -5.31 -6.76 -18.90
N GLU A 49 -5.57 -7.01 -17.62
CA GLU A 49 -6.67 -7.88 -17.18
C GLU A 49 -8.03 -7.35 -17.61
N ASP A 50 -8.26 -6.05 -17.56
CA ASP A 50 -9.47 -5.42 -18.04
C ASP A 50 -9.64 -5.57 -19.56
N ALA A 51 -8.56 -5.34 -20.32
CA ALA A 51 -8.56 -5.51 -21.76
C ALA A 51 -8.82 -6.96 -22.18
N VAL A 52 -8.18 -7.92 -21.52
CA VAL A 52 -8.38 -9.35 -21.75
C VAL A 52 -9.83 -9.75 -21.40
N SER A 53 -10.36 -9.26 -20.28
CA SER A 53 -11.75 -9.54 -19.88
C SER A 53 -12.76 -8.99 -20.88
N ALA A 54 -12.51 -7.82 -21.46
CA ALA A 54 -13.35 -7.22 -22.49
C ALA A 54 -13.35 -8.04 -23.79
N VAL A 55 -12.16 -8.51 -24.23
CA VAL A 55 -12.02 -9.31 -25.48
C VAL A 55 -12.60 -10.71 -25.31
N THR A 56 -12.41 -11.33 -24.17
CA THR A 56 -12.93 -12.71 -23.92
C THR A 56 -14.41 -12.75 -23.57
N GLY A 57 -15.05 -11.61 -23.37
CA GLY A 57 -16.47 -11.52 -23.02
C GLY A 57 -16.82 -12.07 -21.63
N MET A 58 -15.80 -12.39 -20.81
CA MET A 58 -16.03 -12.95 -19.47
C MET A 58 -16.67 -11.95 -18.52
N ARG A 59 -16.23 -10.70 -18.53
CA ARG A 59 -16.89 -9.58 -17.84
C ARG A 59 -16.41 -8.26 -18.42
N ALA A 60 -17.32 -7.34 -18.72
CA ALA A 60 -16.96 -5.97 -19.02
C ALA A 60 -16.27 -5.30 -17.80
N PRO A 61 -15.22 -4.50 -18.00
CA PRO A 61 -14.63 -3.70 -16.93
C PRO A 61 -15.70 -2.83 -16.26
N ARG A 62 -15.74 -2.85 -14.95
CA ARG A 62 -16.69 -2.04 -14.18
C ARG A 62 -16.02 -0.73 -13.77
N PRO A 63 -16.73 0.41 -13.79
CA PRO A 63 -16.19 1.66 -13.26
C PRO A 63 -15.91 1.52 -11.77
N CYS A 64 -14.96 2.29 -11.25
CA CYS A 64 -14.61 2.29 -9.83
C CYS A 64 -15.83 2.64 -8.97
N THR A 65 -15.88 2.08 -7.77
CA THR A 65 -16.96 2.34 -6.83
C THR A 65 -16.80 3.72 -6.17
N SER A 66 -17.90 4.29 -5.65
CA SER A 66 -17.85 5.55 -4.91
C SER A 66 -16.88 5.50 -3.73
N ALA A 67 -16.83 4.38 -3.01
CA ALA A 67 -15.90 4.18 -1.90
C ALA A 67 -14.42 4.20 -2.36
N GLN A 68 -14.11 3.57 -3.49
CA GLN A 68 -12.77 3.62 -4.09
C GLN A 68 -12.43 5.04 -4.54
N ALA A 69 -13.36 5.74 -5.18
CA ALA A 69 -13.16 7.11 -5.64
C ALA A 69 -12.90 8.07 -4.46
N GLU A 70 -13.66 7.97 -3.39
CA GLU A 70 -13.46 8.76 -2.17
C GLU A 70 -12.10 8.47 -1.52
N LEU A 71 -11.70 7.19 -1.45
CA LEU A 71 -10.41 6.80 -0.91
C LEU A 71 -9.27 7.33 -1.78
N LEU A 72 -9.36 7.19 -3.10
CA LEU A 72 -8.37 7.72 -4.03
C LEU A 72 -8.24 9.24 -3.92
N LEU A 73 -9.36 9.94 -3.79
CA LEU A 73 -9.38 11.38 -3.57
C LEU A 73 -8.63 11.76 -2.28
N SER A 74 -8.88 11.02 -1.19
CA SER A 74 -8.18 11.22 0.09
C SER A 74 -6.67 10.96 0.01
N LEU A 75 -6.24 10.11 -0.93
CA LEU A 75 -4.84 9.81 -1.23
C LEU A 75 -4.22 10.77 -2.26
N GLY A 76 -4.95 11.79 -2.69
CA GLY A 76 -4.48 12.80 -3.64
C GLY A 76 -4.61 12.43 -5.12
N HIS A 77 -5.36 11.38 -5.44
CA HIS A 77 -5.61 10.96 -6.81
C HIS A 77 -6.97 11.47 -7.31
N HIS A 78 -6.95 12.31 -8.34
CA HIS A 78 -8.15 12.87 -8.98
C HIS A 78 -8.32 12.25 -10.37
N ARG A 79 -8.96 11.08 -10.45
CA ARG A 79 -9.24 10.41 -11.71
C ARG A 79 -10.64 9.78 -11.68
N ASP A 80 -11.45 10.13 -12.66
CA ASP A 80 -12.85 9.71 -12.76
C ASP A 80 -13.09 8.54 -13.73
N ASP A 81 -12.05 8.15 -14.48
CA ASP A 81 -12.13 7.18 -15.59
C ASP A 81 -11.57 5.79 -15.25
N LEU A 82 -11.38 5.51 -13.97
CA LEU A 82 -10.77 4.27 -13.52
C LEU A 82 -11.77 3.11 -13.44
N THR A 83 -11.30 1.92 -13.76
CA THR A 83 -12.03 0.69 -13.44
C THR A 83 -11.81 0.29 -11.98
N VAL A 84 -12.62 -0.66 -11.49
CA VAL A 84 -12.44 -1.24 -10.13
C VAL A 84 -11.01 -1.77 -9.95
N ARG A 85 -10.46 -2.48 -10.96
CA ARG A 85 -9.12 -3.05 -10.88
C ARG A 85 -8.02 -2.00 -10.87
N GLU A 86 -8.14 -0.98 -11.71
CA GLU A 86 -7.19 0.14 -11.73
C GLU A 86 -7.24 0.92 -10.42
N ALA A 87 -8.43 1.16 -9.88
CA ALA A 87 -8.61 1.83 -8.60
C ALA A 87 -7.96 1.03 -7.45
N ASP A 88 -8.19 -0.28 -7.38
CA ASP A 88 -7.56 -1.15 -6.38
C ASP A 88 -6.03 -1.16 -6.50
N ALA A 89 -5.50 -1.18 -7.73
CA ALA A 89 -4.06 -1.12 -7.96
C ALA A 89 -3.46 0.21 -7.49
N LEU A 90 -4.08 1.34 -7.80
CA LEU A 90 -3.64 2.67 -7.34
C LEU A 90 -3.72 2.83 -5.82
N ILE A 91 -4.80 2.37 -5.19
CA ILE A 91 -4.95 2.38 -3.73
C ILE A 91 -3.83 1.56 -3.09
N ARG A 92 -3.55 0.37 -3.62
CA ARG A 92 -2.47 -0.49 -3.13
C ARG A 92 -1.11 0.20 -3.23
N VAL A 93 -0.80 0.81 -4.37
CA VAL A 93 0.44 1.56 -4.58
C VAL A 93 0.57 2.68 -3.56
N ALA A 94 -0.46 3.49 -3.37
CA ALA A 94 -0.44 4.60 -2.42
C ALA A 94 -0.23 4.12 -0.98
N ILE A 95 -0.93 3.07 -0.56
CA ILE A 95 -0.77 2.49 0.78
C ILE A 95 0.64 1.95 0.99
N VAL A 96 1.19 1.25 0.00
CA VAL A 96 2.56 0.72 0.09
C VAL A 96 3.59 1.85 0.19
N GLN A 97 3.43 2.91 -0.60
CA GLN A 97 4.31 4.08 -0.55
C GLN A 97 4.27 4.78 0.81
N GLU A 98 3.09 4.99 1.37
CA GLU A 98 2.94 5.58 2.72
C GLU A 98 3.60 4.71 3.80
N ARG A 99 3.41 3.40 3.73
CA ARG A 99 4.03 2.46 4.69
C ARG A 99 5.55 2.44 4.57
N LEU A 100 6.08 2.41 3.35
CA LEU A 100 7.53 2.46 3.11
C LEU A 100 8.13 3.75 3.68
N LYS A 101 7.51 4.88 3.41
CA LYS A 101 7.95 6.17 3.96
C LYS A 101 7.93 6.14 5.48
N ALA A 102 6.83 5.70 6.08
CA ALA A 102 6.69 5.64 7.52
C ALA A 102 7.69 4.67 8.19
N LEU A 103 7.96 3.52 7.58
CA LEU A 103 8.98 2.59 8.06
C LEU A 103 10.39 3.18 7.95
N GLY A 104 10.69 3.88 6.86
CA GLY A 104 11.97 4.57 6.68
C GLY A 104 12.20 5.68 7.70
N ASP A 105 11.16 6.47 7.99
CA ASP A 105 11.22 7.56 8.98
C ASP A 105 11.28 7.02 10.42
N LEU A 106 10.55 5.96 10.71
CA LEU A 106 10.42 5.39 12.05
C LEU A 106 11.52 4.40 12.40
N GLN A 107 11.98 3.61 11.43
CA GLN A 107 12.97 2.54 11.58
C GLN A 107 12.71 1.66 12.82
N PRO A 108 11.50 1.08 12.93
CA PRO A 108 11.11 0.40 14.17
C PRO A 108 11.86 -0.91 14.34
N MET A 109 12.33 -1.14 15.56
CA MET A 109 13.03 -2.35 15.99
C MET A 109 12.25 -3.03 17.10
N ARG A 110 12.39 -4.35 17.22
CA ARG A 110 11.81 -5.08 18.36
C ARG A 110 12.32 -4.50 19.68
N GLY A 111 11.40 -4.24 20.58
CA GLY A 111 11.69 -3.64 21.88
C GLY A 111 11.64 -2.11 21.90
N ASP A 112 11.52 -1.46 20.74
CA ASP A 112 11.33 -0.01 20.69
C ASP A 112 10.02 0.38 21.37
N VAL A 113 10.07 1.50 22.09
CA VAL A 113 8.89 2.15 22.66
C VAL A 113 8.47 3.28 21.73
N LEU A 114 7.24 3.17 21.22
CA LEU A 114 6.67 4.13 20.28
C LEU A 114 5.41 4.77 20.87
N PHE A 115 5.04 5.92 20.31
CA PHE A 115 3.88 6.69 20.72
C PHE A 115 2.93 6.88 19.54
N PHE A 116 1.65 7.05 19.82
CA PHE A 116 0.70 7.41 18.77
C PHE A 116 0.84 8.87 18.37
N LYS A 117 0.84 9.14 17.09
CA LYS A 117 0.68 10.50 16.59
C LYS A 117 -0.71 11.01 16.98
N ARG A 118 -0.81 12.28 17.36
CA ARG A 118 -2.09 12.93 17.58
C ARG A 118 -2.86 12.97 16.27
N GLY A 119 -3.98 12.24 16.23
CA GLY A 119 -4.93 12.30 15.11
C GLY A 119 -6.10 13.23 15.41
N PRO A 120 -6.92 13.57 14.40
CA PRO A 120 -8.10 14.40 14.56
C PRO A 120 -9.19 13.78 15.45
N PHE A 121 -9.08 12.47 15.73
CA PHE A 121 -9.99 11.81 16.66
C PHE A 121 -9.35 11.69 18.04
N PRO A 122 -10.07 12.03 19.11
CA PRO A 122 -9.62 11.77 20.47
C PRO A 122 -9.65 10.27 20.73
N LYS A 123 -8.76 9.52 20.09
CA LYS A 123 -8.47 8.17 20.58
C LYS A 123 -7.98 8.39 22.00
N ARG A 124 -8.67 7.75 22.97
CA ARG A 124 -8.29 7.66 24.36
C ARG A 124 -6.77 7.65 24.44
N ALA A 125 -6.19 8.42 25.35
CA ALA A 125 -4.75 8.52 25.53
C ALA A 125 -4.14 7.12 25.56
N MET A 126 -3.77 6.62 24.39
CA MET A 126 -3.12 5.32 24.26
C MET A 126 -1.69 5.59 24.67
N GLY A 127 -1.30 5.00 25.78
CA GLY A 127 0.06 5.09 26.28
C GLY A 127 1.08 4.54 25.27
N PRO A 128 2.36 4.62 25.61
CA PRO A 128 3.43 4.09 24.76
C PRO A 128 3.19 2.60 24.48
N VAL A 129 3.59 2.14 23.30
CA VAL A 129 3.52 0.74 22.86
C VAL A 129 4.92 0.22 22.60
N THR A 130 5.16 -1.05 22.96
CA THR A 130 6.44 -1.71 22.69
C THR A 130 6.32 -2.57 21.44
N VAL A 131 7.25 -2.40 20.51
CA VAL A 131 7.28 -3.16 19.25
C VAL A 131 7.69 -4.61 19.53
N SER A 132 6.84 -5.56 19.11
CA SER A 132 7.16 -7.00 19.18
C SER A 132 7.71 -7.54 17.86
N SER A 133 7.14 -7.12 16.73
CA SER A 133 7.59 -7.53 15.39
C SER A 133 7.03 -6.59 14.32
N ILE A 134 7.49 -6.80 13.08
CA ILE A 134 6.93 -6.15 11.90
C ILE A 134 6.62 -7.25 10.90
N ASP A 135 5.41 -7.24 10.35
CA ASP A 135 5.00 -8.24 9.38
C ASP A 135 5.43 -7.86 7.95
N ARG A 136 5.26 -8.80 7.02
CA ARG A 136 5.58 -8.62 5.60
C ARG A 136 4.77 -7.51 4.90
N PHE A 137 3.71 -7.03 5.53
CA PHE A 137 2.89 -5.93 5.03
C PHE A 137 3.31 -4.58 5.62
N GLY A 138 4.39 -4.56 6.42
CA GLY A 138 4.89 -3.36 7.08
C GLY A 138 4.04 -2.89 8.26
N GLN A 139 3.15 -3.75 8.78
CA GLN A 139 2.39 -3.45 9.99
C GLN A 139 3.23 -3.75 11.22
N VAL A 140 3.18 -2.85 12.20
CA VAL A 140 3.91 -2.97 13.46
C VAL A 140 3.05 -3.70 14.48
N TRP A 141 3.54 -4.85 14.95
CA TRP A 141 2.90 -5.58 16.03
C TRP A 141 3.46 -5.11 17.36
N VAL A 142 2.59 -4.88 18.33
CA VAL A 142 2.93 -4.36 19.64
C VAL A 142 2.57 -5.34 20.74
N GLU A 143 3.33 -5.28 21.83
CA GLU A 143 3.10 -6.10 23.02
C GLU A 143 1.87 -5.59 23.77
N ARG A 144 0.75 -6.24 23.52
CA ARG A 144 -0.51 -6.07 24.26
C ARG A 144 -1.20 -7.41 24.42
N ALA A 145 -2.05 -7.55 25.44
CA ALA A 145 -2.90 -8.71 25.59
C ALA A 145 -3.72 -8.94 24.31
N GLY A 146 -3.47 -10.08 23.63
CA GLY A 146 -4.09 -10.42 22.34
C GLY A 146 -3.38 -9.94 21.10
N GLY A 147 -2.24 -9.26 21.21
CA GLY A 147 -1.46 -8.71 20.09
C GLY A 147 -2.26 -7.66 19.29
N SER A 148 -1.72 -6.50 19.12
CA SER A 148 -2.36 -5.44 18.32
C SER A 148 -1.46 -5.05 17.16
N ARG A 149 -2.06 -4.88 15.98
CA ARG A 149 -1.39 -4.37 14.78
C ARG A 149 -1.60 -2.88 14.67
N MET A 150 -0.53 -2.17 14.37
CA MET A 150 -0.54 -0.73 14.18
C MET A 150 0.03 -0.39 12.81
N LEU A 151 -0.48 0.68 12.22
CA LEU A 151 0.10 1.21 11.01
C LEU A 151 1.34 2.07 11.37
N PRO A 152 2.47 1.91 10.68
CA PRO A 152 3.68 2.66 11.00
C PRO A 152 3.49 4.17 10.86
N GLN A 153 2.62 4.63 9.95
CA GLN A 153 2.31 6.04 9.79
C GLN A 153 1.58 6.67 10.98
N ASP A 154 0.96 5.87 11.85
CA ASP A 154 0.26 6.33 13.06
C ASP A 154 1.20 6.42 14.28
N LEU A 155 2.46 6.04 14.13
CA LEU A 155 3.43 5.92 15.21
C LEU A 155 4.55 6.97 15.11
N THR A 156 5.13 7.34 16.25
CA THR A 156 6.28 8.25 16.36
C THR A 156 7.21 7.81 17.50
N ARG A 157 8.48 8.23 17.44
CA ARG A 157 9.46 8.00 18.51
C ARG A 157 9.39 9.02 19.65
N SER A 158 8.73 10.14 19.43
CA SER A 158 8.65 11.20 20.43
C SER A 158 7.23 11.48 20.87
N THR A 159 7.05 11.77 22.14
CA THR A 159 5.82 12.39 22.65
C THR A 159 5.72 13.81 22.08
N MET A 160 4.77 14.03 21.22
CA MET A 160 4.40 15.42 20.86
C MET A 160 3.44 16.00 21.87
#